data_5b8f034ab173c1017c95ea9dfc835561
#
_entry.id   5b8f034ab173c1017c95ea9dfc835561
#
_cell.length_a   1.000
_cell.length_b   1.000
_cell.length_c   1.000
_cell.angle_alpha   90.00
_cell.angle_beta   90.00
_cell.angle_gamma   90.00
#
_symmetry.space_group_name_H-M   'P 1'
#
loop_
_entity.id
_entity.type
_entity.pdbx_description
1 polymer ?
#
loop_
_entity_poly.entity_id
_entity_poly.type
_entity_poly.pdbx_seq_one_letter_code
_entity_poly.pdbx_strand_id
1 'polypeptide(L)'
;IITNAYIIKRDSKLREKALNEGLHSMLDFDGIIMTDSGTFQSHMYGEIDEKPLEIVEFQKNIGSDIGTVLDIFSEPEFNYEQATNAVNETYKRAKDSKDIKGSMYIAGPIQGSLFKDLRELSARLMDSLDLDYYAIGGVVPLLENYRYSDVVKIIMAVKMNLSFGKPLHLFGAGHPMFFSLAVLMGIDFFDSSSYVKYARDDRVLFPDGTRNLSDINYVPYQTEYLNNKNIDKVKSMEKGEKFSILARHNLKISIEEIERIKAAILEGTIWEYTEEKIRAHPTLYDALLEFYKYSDELTKFENLSRKHPFYYTGPESLLRPSVSLLEKRIIENYKYYRRTLILLNRSDLEKAMKYIEKIDAHFFIQTCLGIIPYELLFIYPIFQAQLPENCEIKKNIFKILDHINFDILISWIGKLPEKIEDEKRFINFENNKNLDLLRIRSVADFQFGFGASDSLFNGDVKIIKSKNTGMIRNIYLNDKHILSMRNDGFFTLKIEGGRLLHKKFEYPRLRVVVTRDSEEFNKKGKNVFARFVKDMDNSLRPFDEVLIVNEDDNLLGVGRTLFNSLEIKTLKRGMVVEIRETV
;
A
#
# COMPACT_ATOMS: atom_id res chain seq x y z
N ILE A 1 18.87 -13.07 10.26
CA ILE A 1 18.50 -13.23 11.68
C ILE A 1 18.82 -11.96 12.47
N ILE A 2 18.24 -11.81 13.69
CA ILE A 2 18.61 -10.75 14.64
C ILE A 2 19.10 -11.36 15.95
N THR A 3 20.22 -10.84 16.49
CA THR A 3 20.77 -11.21 17.80
C THR A 3 21.08 -9.94 18.60
N ASN A 4 21.53 -10.08 19.86
CA ASN A 4 21.71 -8.95 20.75
C ASN A 4 23.19 -8.70 21.04
N ALA A 5 23.73 -7.58 20.56
CA ALA A 5 25.14 -7.21 20.73
C ALA A 5 25.50 -6.92 22.20
N TYR A 6 24.58 -6.30 22.95
CA TYR A 6 24.82 -6.01 24.38
C TYR A 6 25.01 -7.29 25.19
N ILE A 7 24.16 -8.31 24.97
CA ILE A 7 24.29 -9.61 25.66
C ILE A 7 25.63 -10.28 25.29
N ILE A 8 25.99 -10.29 24.00
CA ILE A 8 27.27 -10.86 23.54
C ILE A 8 28.46 -10.12 24.15
N LYS A 9 28.41 -8.77 24.19
CA LYS A 9 29.49 -7.94 24.76
C LYS A 9 29.69 -8.16 26.26
N ARG A 10 28.58 -8.37 26.99
CA ARG A 10 28.59 -8.53 28.45
C ARG A 10 29.11 -9.91 28.89
N ASP A 11 28.83 -10.95 28.14
CA ASP A 11 29.34 -12.30 28.41
C ASP A 11 30.79 -12.40 27.89
N SER A 12 31.75 -12.61 28.81
CA SER A 12 33.18 -12.64 28.46
C SER A 12 33.52 -13.71 27.44
N LYS A 13 32.90 -14.90 27.51
CA LYS A 13 33.16 -16.02 26.60
C LYS A 13 32.57 -15.75 25.22
N LEU A 14 31.31 -15.28 25.15
CA LEU A 14 30.68 -14.93 23.88
C LEU A 14 31.37 -13.77 23.21
N ARG A 15 31.78 -12.75 23.98
CA ARG A 15 32.54 -11.59 23.49
C ARG A 15 33.87 -11.98 22.86
N GLU A 16 34.66 -12.80 23.58
CA GLU A 16 35.96 -13.27 23.08
C GLU A 16 35.78 -14.11 21.80
N LYS A 17 34.81 -15.02 21.79
CA LYS A 17 34.49 -15.84 20.63
C LYS A 17 34.05 -15.00 19.45
N ALA A 18 33.14 -14.03 19.63
CA ALA A 18 32.65 -13.17 18.56
C ALA A 18 33.74 -12.27 17.97
N LEU A 19 34.67 -11.75 18.81
CA LEU A 19 35.79 -10.94 18.35
C LEU A 19 36.86 -11.75 17.58
N ASN A 20 37.06 -13.00 17.95
CA ASN A 20 38.09 -13.86 17.34
C ASN A 20 37.62 -14.55 16.06
N GLU A 21 36.36 -15.04 16.05
CA GLU A 21 35.84 -15.87 14.96
C GLU A 21 34.88 -15.10 14.03
N GLY A 22 34.37 -13.95 14.47
CA GLY A 22 33.28 -13.24 13.82
C GLY A 22 31.90 -13.83 14.12
N LEU A 23 30.87 -13.00 13.93
CA LEU A 23 29.49 -13.36 14.31
C LEU A 23 28.91 -14.47 13.42
N HIS A 24 29.20 -14.46 12.12
CA HIS A 24 28.77 -15.47 11.16
C HIS A 24 29.30 -16.87 11.51
N SER A 25 30.60 -16.96 11.78
CA SER A 25 31.22 -18.23 12.20
C SER A 25 30.72 -18.69 13.57
N MET A 26 30.60 -17.76 14.53
CA MET A 26 30.11 -18.06 15.88
C MET A 26 28.69 -18.66 15.87
N LEU A 27 27.81 -18.19 14.96
CA LEU A 27 26.42 -18.60 14.84
C LEU A 27 26.18 -19.68 13.77
N ASP A 28 27.22 -20.08 13.04
CA ASP A 28 27.14 -21.02 11.90
C ASP A 28 26.03 -20.61 10.92
N PHE A 29 26.05 -19.32 10.49
CA PHE A 29 25.03 -18.73 9.64
C PHE A 29 25.60 -17.77 8.60
N ASP A 30 25.41 -18.08 7.32
CA ASP A 30 25.94 -17.33 6.18
C ASP A 30 25.00 -16.22 5.67
N GLY A 31 23.77 -16.10 6.21
CA GLY A 31 22.82 -15.08 5.83
C GLY A 31 23.04 -13.76 6.57
N ILE A 32 22.24 -12.75 6.28
CA ILE A 32 22.32 -11.42 6.91
C ILE A 32 22.06 -11.50 8.42
N ILE A 33 22.99 -10.97 9.21
CA ILE A 33 22.89 -10.87 10.67
C ILE A 33 22.74 -9.41 11.07
N MET A 34 21.63 -9.09 11.71
CA MET A 34 21.39 -7.83 12.40
C MET A 34 21.69 -7.98 13.88
N THR A 35 22.28 -6.96 14.49
CA THR A 35 22.50 -6.92 15.94
C THR A 35 21.70 -5.76 16.57
N ASP A 36 20.92 -6.09 17.63
CA ASP A 36 20.30 -5.12 18.50
C ASP A 36 21.32 -4.58 19.51
N SER A 37 21.32 -3.27 19.72
CA SER A 37 22.24 -2.55 20.62
C SER A 37 22.00 -2.80 22.10
N GLY A 38 20.82 -3.29 22.47
CA GLY A 38 20.46 -3.59 23.85
C GLY A 38 19.53 -2.56 24.51
N THR A 39 18.95 -1.64 23.76
CA THR A 39 18.04 -0.62 24.30
C THR A 39 16.85 -1.23 25.05
N PHE A 40 16.26 -2.33 24.56
CA PHE A 40 15.16 -3.00 25.24
C PHE A 40 15.57 -3.59 26.59
N GLN A 41 16.85 -3.95 26.78
CA GLN A 41 17.37 -4.41 28.07
C GLN A 41 17.37 -3.29 29.11
N SER A 42 17.54 -2.01 28.70
CA SER A 42 17.41 -0.88 29.63
C SER A 42 15.98 -0.70 30.13
N HIS A 43 14.98 -0.96 29.28
CA HIS A 43 13.58 -1.00 29.69
C HIS A 43 13.29 -2.10 30.72
N MET A 44 13.87 -3.30 30.53
CA MET A 44 13.59 -4.46 31.38
C MET A 44 14.38 -4.49 32.69
N TYR A 45 15.59 -3.97 32.70
CA TYR A 45 16.54 -4.14 33.81
C TYR A 45 17.07 -2.80 34.41
N GLY A 46 16.62 -1.64 33.92
CA GLY A 46 17.11 -0.33 34.29
C GLY A 46 18.29 0.15 33.42
N GLU A 47 18.93 1.24 33.84
CA GLU A 47 20.03 1.81 33.05
C GLU A 47 21.13 0.78 32.77
N ILE A 48 21.54 0.71 31.50
CA ILE A 48 22.66 -0.11 31.06
C ILE A 48 23.92 0.78 31.05
N ASP A 49 25.00 0.29 31.66
CA ASP A 49 26.31 0.93 31.60
C ASP A 49 27.00 0.62 30.26
N GLU A 50 26.56 1.32 29.24
CA GLU A 50 27.09 1.14 27.87
C GLU A 50 27.14 2.48 27.14
N LYS A 51 28.28 2.79 26.54
CA LYS A 51 28.43 4.01 25.75
C LYS A 51 27.91 3.79 24.33
N PRO A 52 27.08 4.71 23.79
CA PRO A 52 26.45 4.56 22.49
C PRO A 52 27.40 4.24 21.33
N LEU A 53 28.56 4.88 21.29
CA LEU A 53 29.55 4.64 20.22
C LEU A 53 30.30 3.33 20.41
N GLU A 54 30.61 2.93 21.63
CA GLU A 54 31.32 1.68 21.91
C GLU A 54 30.49 0.44 21.50
N ILE A 55 29.17 0.47 21.63
CA ILE A 55 28.34 -0.64 21.18
C ILE A 55 28.25 -0.71 19.65
N VAL A 56 28.27 0.42 18.94
CA VAL A 56 28.30 0.45 17.47
C VAL A 56 29.65 -0.07 16.95
N GLU A 57 30.76 0.34 17.57
CA GLU A 57 32.09 -0.20 17.25
C GLU A 57 32.17 -1.70 17.51
N PHE A 58 31.60 -2.17 18.61
CA PHE A 58 31.55 -3.60 18.91
C PHE A 58 30.77 -4.38 17.86
N GLN A 59 29.57 -3.91 17.46
CA GLN A 59 28.76 -4.52 16.38
C GLN A 59 29.56 -4.62 15.07
N LYS A 60 30.26 -3.55 14.70
CA LYS A 60 31.14 -3.54 13.54
C LYS A 60 32.28 -4.58 13.66
N ASN A 61 32.95 -4.60 14.83
CA ASN A 61 34.14 -5.44 15.04
C ASN A 61 33.82 -6.96 15.10
N ILE A 62 32.62 -7.34 15.51
CA ILE A 62 32.15 -8.73 15.48
C ILE A 62 31.58 -9.15 14.10
N GLY A 63 31.53 -8.23 13.12
CA GLY A 63 31.10 -8.53 11.76
C GLY A 63 29.58 -8.58 11.58
N SER A 64 28.84 -7.72 12.27
CA SER A 64 27.39 -7.54 11.98
C SER A 64 27.20 -6.95 10.60
N ASP A 65 26.25 -7.45 9.82
CA ASP A 65 25.88 -6.83 8.54
C ASP A 65 25.07 -5.56 8.76
N ILE A 66 24.15 -5.60 9.74
CA ILE A 66 23.31 -4.46 10.14
C ILE A 66 23.45 -4.25 11.64
N GLY A 67 23.96 -3.10 12.04
CA GLY A 67 23.98 -2.67 13.44
C GLY A 67 22.82 -1.74 13.77
N THR A 68 22.50 -1.60 15.05
CA THR A 68 21.52 -0.63 15.54
C THR A 68 22.17 0.42 16.44
N VAL A 69 21.64 1.63 16.38
CA VAL A 69 22.03 2.70 17.30
C VAL A 69 21.44 2.40 18.70
N LEU A 70 22.20 2.67 19.75
CA LEU A 70 21.69 2.61 21.12
C LEU A 70 20.80 3.84 21.37
N ASP A 71 19.51 3.68 21.17
CA ASP A 71 18.51 4.74 21.31
C ASP A 71 18.02 4.91 22.76
N ILE A 72 17.13 5.85 22.98
CA ILE A 72 16.38 5.99 24.24
C ILE A 72 14.99 5.41 24.03
N PHE A 73 14.69 4.30 24.69
CA PHE A 73 13.37 3.68 24.62
C PHE A 73 12.30 4.64 25.16
N SER A 74 11.37 5.05 24.30
CA SER A 74 10.30 5.96 24.65
C SER A 74 9.09 5.17 25.18
N GLU A 75 8.94 5.17 26.51
CA GLU A 75 7.78 4.54 27.16
C GLU A 75 6.47 5.23 26.76
N PRO A 76 5.36 4.46 26.67
CA PRO A 76 4.04 5.06 26.42
C PRO A 76 3.61 6.10 27.47
N GLU A 77 4.12 5.97 28.69
CA GLU A 77 3.82 6.82 29.84
C GLU A 77 4.67 8.09 29.91
N PHE A 78 5.67 8.26 29.03
CA PHE A 78 6.49 9.47 28.99
C PHE A 78 5.62 10.72 28.79
N ASN A 79 5.91 11.76 29.57
CA ASN A 79 5.38 13.08 29.23
C ASN A 79 6.08 13.67 28.01
N TYR A 80 5.57 14.78 27.50
CA TYR A 80 6.06 15.40 26.27
C TYR A 80 7.54 15.79 26.33
N GLU A 81 8.01 16.29 27.46
CA GLU A 81 9.41 16.69 27.68
C GLU A 81 10.34 15.46 27.66
N GLN A 82 9.99 14.40 28.38
CA GLN A 82 10.73 13.14 28.37
C GLN A 82 10.83 12.54 26.95
N ALA A 83 9.70 12.51 26.22
CA ALA A 83 9.67 12.02 24.87
C ALA A 83 10.50 12.89 23.90
N THR A 84 10.48 14.22 24.07
CA THR A 84 11.30 15.16 23.31
C THR A 84 12.79 14.92 23.55
N ASN A 85 13.19 14.74 24.80
CA ASN A 85 14.58 14.44 25.16
C ASN A 85 15.04 13.11 24.57
N ALA A 86 14.19 12.08 24.61
CA ALA A 86 14.47 10.78 23.98
C ALA A 86 14.69 10.90 22.47
N VAL A 87 13.87 11.67 21.77
CA VAL A 87 14.03 11.94 20.32
C VAL A 87 15.36 12.64 20.03
N ASN A 88 15.65 13.71 20.74
CA ASN A 88 16.85 14.52 20.52
C ASN A 88 18.14 13.74 20.80
N GLU A 89 18.18 13.00 21.91
CA GLU A 89 19.35 12.20 22.27
C GLU A 89 19.53 11.02 21.29
N THR A 90 18.45 10.35 20.90
CA THR A 90 18.49 9.28 19.90
C THR A 90 19.02 9.80 18.56
N TYR A 91 18.56 10.97 18.11
CA TYR A 91 19.08 11.61 16.89
C TYR A 91 20.58 11.92 16.97
N LYS A 92 21.04 12.50 18.08
CA LYS A 92 22.46 12.78 18.32
C LYS A 92 23.29 11.50 18.21
N ARG A 93 22.88 10.43 18.90
CA ARG A 93 23.56 9.13 18.87
C ARG A 93 23.59 8.53 17.47
N ALA A 94 22.48 8.63 16.71
CA ALA A 94 22.41 8.15 15.35
C ALA A 94 23.36 8.92 14.42
N LYS A 95 23.44 10.24 14.57
CA LYS A 95 24.36 11.09 13.82
C LYS A 95 25.82 10.70 14.08
N ASP A 96 26.22 10.57 15.33
CA ASP A 96 27.57 10.21 15.73
C ASP A 96 27.92 8.78 15.28
N SER A 97 26.97 7.86 15.33
CA SER A 97 27.13 6.45 14.90
C SER A 97 27.35 6.29 13.40
N LYS A 98 26.77 7.18 12.57
CA LYS A 98 26.91 7.15 11.12
C LYS A 98 28.39 7.23 10.69
N ASP A 99 29.21 8.02 11.39
CA ASP A 99 30.58 8.26 11.01
C ASP A 99 31.51 7.06 11.33
N ILE A 100 31.16 6.21 12.31
CA ILE A 100 31.99 5.11 12.78
C ILE A 100 31.56 3.72 12.23
N LYS A 101 30.38 3.62 11.60
CA LYS A 101 29.83 2.33 11.14
C LYS A 101 30.69 1.57 10.13
N GLY A 102 31.56 2.25 9.38
CA GLY A 102 32.34 1.66 8.29
C GLY A 102 31.44 1.14 7.16
N SER A 103 31.67 -0.10 6.73
CA SER A 103 30.87 -0.79 5.71
C SER A 103 29.59 -1.44 6.25
N MET A 104 29.43 -1.56 7.57
CA MET A 104 28.20 -2.09 8.20
C MET A 104 27.01 -1.18 7.89
N TYR A 105 25.86 -1.74 7.53
CA TYR A 105 24.62 -0.99 7.47
C TYR A 105 24.18 -0.60 8.87
N ILE A 106 23.49 0.54 9.01
CA ILE A 106 23.02 0.99 10.32
C ILE A 106 21.55 1.34 10.31
N ALA A 107 20.82 0.81 11.31
CA ALA A 107 19.43 1.11 11.53
C ALA A 107 19.26 2.38 12.37
N GLY A 108 18.48 3.34 11.86
CA GLY A 108 18.05 4.54 12.57
C GLY A 108 16.76 4.29 13.34
N PRO A 109 16.79 4.26 14.68
CA PRO A 109 15.60 4.04 15.49
C PRO A 109 14.76 5.32 15.58
N ILE A 110 13.43 5.16 15.45
CA ILE A 110 12.46 6.24 15.50
C ILE A 110 11.65 6.12 16.79
N GLN A 111 11.80 7.12 17.63
CA GLN A 111 11.19 7.23 18.96
C GLN A 111 10.18 8.38 19.03
N GLY A 112 9.49 8.61 20.16
CA GLY A 112 8.57 9.72 20.35
C GLY A 112 7.30 9.38 21.14
N SER A 113 7.32 8.26 21.88
CA SER A 113 6.19 7.79 22.70
C SER A 113 4.87 7.77 21.91
N LEU A 114 3.79 8.29 22.44
CA LEU A 114 2.46 8.41 21.81
C LEU A 114 2.25 9.74 21.08
N PHE A 115 3.24 10.65 21.08
CA PHE A 115 3.10 11.98 20.51
C PHE A 115 3.35 11.94 19.01
N LYS A 116 2.28 12.17 18.22
CA LYS A 116 2.32 12.12 16.76
C LYS A 116 3.38 13.06 16.19
N ASP A 117 3.40 14.29 16.62
CA ASP A 117 4.35 15.33 16.19
C ASP A 117 5.81 14.97 16.47
N LEU A 118 6.09 14.33 17.62
CA LEU A 118 7.42 13.83 17.95
C LEU A 118 7.81 12.61 17.10
N ARG A 119 6.89 11.71 16.79
CA ARG A 119 7.12 10.61 15.85
C ARG A 119 7.44 11.11 14.44
N GLU A 120 6.69 12.11 13.98
CA GLU A 120 6.94 12.79 12.70
C GLU A 120 8.30 13.51 12.70
N LEU A 121 8.63 14.23 13.77
CA LEU A 121 9.92 14.90 13.93
C LEU A 121 11.06 13.88 13.91
N SER A 122 10.96 12.83 14.71
CA SER A 122 11.97 11.76 14.79
C SER A 122 12.20 11.11 13.43
N ALA A 123 11.12 10.83 12.69
CA ALA A 123 11.20 10.29 11.32
C ALA A 123 11.98 11.23 10.38
N ARG A 124 11.62 12.51 10.33
CA ARG A 124 12.32 13.52 9.52
C ARG A 124 13.78 13.70 9.89
N LEU A 125 14.10 13.70 11.18
CA LEU A 125 15.47 13.81 11.67
C LEU A 125 16.31 12.59 11.24
N MET A 126 15.78 11.37 11.39
CA MET A 126 16.47 10.15 10.95
C MET A 126 16.62 10.10 9.43
N ASP A 127 15.59 10.51 8.68
CA ASP A 127 15.65 10.55 7.21
C ASP A 127 16.71 11.53 6.71
N SER A 128 16.88 12.66 7.39
CA SER A 128 17.92 13.66 7.07
C SER A 128 19.36 13.13 7.20
N LEU A 129 19.57 12.10 8.00
CA LEU A 129 20.86 11.42 8.14
C LEU A 129 21.18 10.49 6.97
N ASP A 130 20.21 10.18 6.10
CA ASP A 130 20.34 9.23 4.98
C ASP A 130 20.90 7.87 5.44
N LEU A 131 20.38 7.34 6.56
CA LEU A 131 20.74 6.03 7.07
C LEU A 131 20.23 4.92 6.16
N ASP A 132 20.79 3.72 6.33
CA ASP A 132 20.52 2.61 5.40
C ASP A 132 19.14 1.95 5.62
N TYR A 133 18.60 2.07 6.86
CA TYR A 133 17.49 1.30 7.35
C TYR A 133 16.80 2.05 8.50
N TYR A 134 15.48 1.95 8.65
CA TYR A 134 14.72 2.60 9.73
C TYR A 134 13.97 1.59 10.57
N ALA A 135 13.86 1.85 11.87
CA ALA A 135 13.18 0.98 12.81
C ALA A 135 12.28 1.78 13.78
N ILE A 136 11.01 1.40 13.87
CA ILE A 136 10.07 2.00 14.82
C ILE A 136 10.22 1.29 16.15
N GLY A 137 10.68 2.02 17.18
CA GLY A 137 10.83 1.54 18.54
C GLY A 137 9.70 1.99 19.48
N GLY A 138 9.69 1.43 20.70
CA GLY A 138 8.74 1.81 21.77
C GLY A 138 7.30 1.31 21.56
N VAL A 139 7.08 0.30 20.73
CA VAL A 139 5.71 -0.22 20.42
C VAL A 139 5.35 -1.51 21.14
N VAL A 140 6.32 -2.23 21.69
CA VAL A 140 6.08 -3.53 22.37
C VAL A 140 5.06 -3.43 23.50
N PRO A 141 5.12 -2.45 24.44
CA PRO A 141 4.12 -2.33 25.49
C PRO A 141 2.70 -2.09 24.95
N LEU A 142 2.57 -1.39 23.81
CA LEU A 142 1.28 -1.15 23.17
C LEU A 142 0.72 -2.44 22.55
N LEU A 143 1.58 -3.23 21.89
CA LEU A 143 1.19 -4.52 21.30
C LEU A 143 0.77 -5.53 22.37
N GLU A 144 1.51 -5.62 23.49
CA GLU A 144 1.20 -6.51 24.62
C GLU A 144 -0.11 -6.12 25.33
N ASN A 145 -0.50 -4.84 25.29
CA ASN A 145 -1.74 -4.33 25.87
C ASN A 145 -2.87 -4.15 24.83
N TYR A 146 -2.77 -4.75 23.66
CA TYR A 146 -3.78 -4.69 22.57
C TYR A 146 -4.14 -3.26 22.12
N ARG A 147 -3.24 -2.28 22.30
CA ARG A 147 -3.42 -0.88 21.89
C ARG A 147 -3.06 -0.69 20.41
N TYR A 148 -3.60 -1.52 19.54
CA TYR A 148 -3.26 -1.56 18.11
C TYR A 148 -3.58 -0.26 17.38
N SER A 149 -4.64 0.46 17.74
CA SER A 149 -4.95 1.76 17.14
C SER A 149 -3.86 2.80 17.40
N ASP A 150 -3.19 2.76 18.55
CA ASP A 150 -2.07 3.66 18.83
C ASP A 150 -0.83 3.27 18.01
N VAL A 151 -0.60 1.96 17.83
CA VAL A 151 0.47 1.47 16.95
C VAL A 151 0.23 1.91 15.49
N VAL A 152 -1.01 1.86 14.99
CA VAL A 152 -1.38 2.39 13.68
C VAL A 152 -1.04 3.88 13.55
N LYS A 153 -1.41 4.70 14.52
CA LYS A 153 -1.10 6.15 14.51
C LYS A 153 0.41 6.40 14.46
N ILE A 154 1.19 5.62 15.24
CA ILE A 154 2.65 5.71 15.25
C ILE A 154 3.23 5.34 13.89
N ILE A 155 2.84 4.19 13.34
CA ILE A 155 3.34 3.73 12.03
C ILE A 155 3.03 4.76 10.94
N MET A 156 1.80 5.27 10.89
CA MET A 156 1.39 6.24 9.87
C MET A 156 2.10 7.58 10.04
N ALA A 157 2.27 8.07 11.27
CA ALA A 157 3.05 9.28 11.54
C ALA A 157 4.50 9.15 11.05
N VAL A 158 5.11 7.99 11.22
CA VAL A 158 6.48 7.70 10.78
C VAL A 158 6.52 7.53 9.26
N LYS A 159 5.71 6.63 8.69
CA LYS A 159 5.76 6.26 7.26
C LYS A 159 5.55 7.45 6.34
N MET A 160 4.64 8.36 6.70
CA MET A 160 4.34 9.55 5.90
C MET A 160 5.42 10.63 5.96
N ASN A 161 6.44 10.48 6.82
CA ASN A 161 7.53 11.42 7.02
C ASN A 161 8.93 10.81 6.73
N LEU A 162 8.99 9.62 6.15
CA LEU A 162 10.21 8.96 5.69
C LEU A 162 10.30 8.91 4.17
N SER A 163 11.52 8.82 3.66
CA SER A 163 11.79 8.43 2.28
C SER A 163 11.32 7.00 2.00
N PHE A 164 10.63 6.78 0.87
CA PHE A 164 10.02 5.48 0.54
C PHE A 164 11.02 4.44 0.01
N GLY A 165 12.25 4.84 -0.29
CA GLY A 165 13.26 3.98 -0.88
C GLY A 165 14.05 3.12 0.09
N LYS A 166 13.69 3.10 1.39
CA LYS A 166 14.43 2.38 2.45
C LYS A 166 13.52 1.48 3.25
N PRO A 167 14.05 0.34 3.74
CA PRO A 167 13.28 -0.59 4.55
C PRO A 167 12.84 0.03 5.89
N LEU A 168 11.62 -0.33 6.32
CA LEU A 168 11.05 0.05 7.60
C LEU A 168 10.74 -1.18 8.45
N HIS A 169 11.28 -1.24 9.64
CA HIS A 169 11.11 -2.32 10.60
C HIS A 169 10.20 -1.90 11.76
N LEU A 170 9.30 -2.77 12.16
CA LEU A 170 8.51 -2.61 13.38
C LEU A 170 9.13 -3.48 14.49
N PHE A 171 9.96 -2.88 15.37
CA PHE A 171 10.70 -3.62 16.38
C PHE A 171 9.78 -4.30 17.40
N GLY A 172 10.02 -5.60 17.62
CA GLY A 172 9.35 -6.42 18.63
C GLY A 172 7.91 -6.80 18.29
N ALA A 173 7.44 -6.54 17.06
CA ALA A 173 6.10 -6.92 16.63
C ALA A 173 6.05 -8.41 16.29
N GLY A 174 5.82 -9.24 17.30
CA GLY A 174 6.03 -10.70 17.22
C GLY A 174 4.79 -11.55 17.03
N HIS A 175 3.58 -10.99 17.01
CA HIS A 175 2.37 -11.79 16.90
C HIS A 175 1.78 -11.75 15.49
N PRO A 176 1.56 -12.92 14.84
CA PRO A 176 1.15 -13.00 13.43
C PRO A 176 -0.18 -12.33 13.10
N MET A 177 -1.10 -12.21 14.06
CA MET A 177 -2.41 -11.58 13.80
C MET A 177 -2.33 -10.08 13.43
N PHE A 178 -1.18 -9.40 13.70
CA PHE A 178 -0.98 -7.98 13.38
C PHE A 178 -0.17 -7.77 12.08
N PHE A 179 0.54 -8.80 11.58
CA PHE A 179 1.50 -8.65 10.49
C PHE A 179 0.88 -8.09 9.21
N SER A 180 -0.26 -8.62 8.78
CA SER A 180 -0.90 -8.18 7.53
C SER A 180 -1.32 -6.70 7.57
N LEU A 181 -1.84 -6.23 8.71
CA LEU A 181 -2.19 -4.82 8.90
C LEU A 181 -0.94 -3.93 8.88
N ALA A 182 0.15 -4.35 9.54
CA ALA A 182 1.40 -3.61 9.51
C ALA A 182 2.00 -3.54 8.08
N VAL A 183 1.93 -4.62 7.32
CA VAL A 183 2.38 -4.64 5.92
C VAL A 183 1.56 -3.69 5.04
N LEU A 184 0.24 -3.60 5.23
CA LEU A 184 -0.58 -2.61 4.53
C LEU A 184 -0.16 -1.17 4.81
N MET A 185 0.40 -0.90 6.00
CA MET A 185 0.96 0.41 6.39
C MET A 185 2.38 0.63 5.87
N GLY A 186 2.98 -0.35 5.18
CA GLY A 186 4.32 -0.27 4.60
C GLY A 186 5.45 -0.67 5.53
N ILE A 187 5.22 -1.59 6.45
CA ILE A 187 6.26 -2.26 7.23
C ILE A 187 6.86 -3.39 6.38
N ASP A 188 8.19 -3.44 6.31
CA ASP A 188 8.95 -4.41 5.51
C ASP A 188 9.52 -5.54 6.37
N PHE A 189 9.85 -5.28 7.64
CA PHE A 189 10.51 -6.24 8.53
C PHE A 189 9.87 -6.33 9.91
N PHE A 190 9.94 -7.53 10.46
CA PHE A 190 9.52 -7.85 11.81
C PHE A 190 10.60 -8.65 12.51
N ASP A 191 10.73 -8.49 13.81
CA ASP A 191 11.47 -9.38 14.69
C ASP A 191 10.55 -9.89 15.81
N SER A 192 10.89 -11.03 16.36
CA SER A 192 10.07 -11.62 17.40
C SER A 192 10.90 -12.49 18.35
N SER A 193 10.76 -12.22 19.64
CA SER A 193 11.09 -13.18 20.71
C SER A 193 9.84 -13.88 21.27
N SER A 194 8.66 -13.53 20.77
CA SER A 194 7.37 -14.03 21.28
C SER A 194 7.25 -15.55 21.16
N TYR A 195 7.79 -16.15 20.10
CA TYR A 195 7.77 -17.60 19.89
C TYR A 195 8.46 -18.35 21.04
N VAL A 196 9.57 -17.79 21.58
CA VAL A 196 10.30 -18.35 22.73
C VAL A 196 9.58 -18.03 24.04
N LYS A 197 9.13 -16.78 24.23
CA LYS A 197 8.40 -16.37 25.45
C LYS A 197 7.16 -17.25 25.65
N TYR A 198 6.33 -17.40 24.62
CA TYR A 198 5.14 -18.26 24.68
C TYR A 198 5.48 -19.73 24.94
N ALA A 199 6.53 -20.27 24.32
CA ALA A 199 6.95 -21.64 24.57
C ALA A 199 7.42 -21.89 26.02
N ARG A 200 8.05 -20.91 26.69
CA ARG A 200 8.44 -21.00 28.10
C ARG A 200 7.24 -21.08 29.04
N ASP A 201 6.12 -20.49 28.63
CA ASP A 201 4.87 -20.45 29.38
C ASP A 201 3.88 -21.54 28.92
N ASP A 202 4.38 -22.58 28.25
CA ASP A 202 3.59 -23.67 27.68
C ASP A 202 2.43 -23.18 26.77
N ARG A 203 2.64 -22.05 26.06
CA ARG A 203 1.66 -21.48 25.13
C ARG A 203 2.00 -21.80 23.69
N VAL A 204 0.98 -22.20 22.96
CA VAL A 204 1.01 -22.52 21.53
C VAL A 204 0.51 -21.32 20.75
N LEU A 205 1.29 -20.85 19.78
CA LEU A 205 0.95 -19.77 18.88
C LEU A 205 0.13 -20.30 17.70
N PHE A 206 -0.92 -19.58 17.36
CA PHE A 206 -1.74 -19.76 16.16
C PHE A 206 -1.82 -18.43 15.38
N PRO A 207 -2.24 -18.45 14.11
CA PRO A 207 -2.37 -17.22 13.33
C PRO A 207 -3.38 -16.20 13.91
N ASP A 208 -4.28 -16.65 14.77
CA ASP A 208 -5.39 -15.90 15.36
C ASP A 208 -5.25 -15.67 16.88
N GLY A 209 -4.15 -16.10 17.49
CA GLY A 209 -3.93 -15.91 18.93
C GLY A 209 -3.03 -16.97 19.54
N THR A 210 -2.99 -17.03 20.87
CA THR A 210 -2.26 -18.05 21.64
C THR A 210 -3.19 -18.83 22.56
N ARG A 211 -2.89 -20.12 22.82
CA ARG A 211 -3.63 -20.97 23.73
C ARG A 211 -2.67 -21.72 24.65
N ASN A 212 -3.09 -22.02 25.87
CA ASN A 212 -2.30 -22.89 26.73
C ASN A 212 -2.31 -24.32 26.18
N LEU A 213 -1.18 -24.97 26.17
CA LEU A 213 -1.05 -26.33 25.66
C LEU A 213 -2.00 -27.31 26.38
N SER A 214 -2.20 -27.12 27.70
CA SER A 214 -3.15 -27.92 28.51
C SER A 214 -4.57 -27.93 27.93
N ASP A 215 -5.00 -26.79 27.36
CA ASP A 215 -6.38 -26.56 26.92
C ASP A 215 -6.62 -27.03 25.47
N ILE A 216 -5.55 -27.41 24.75
CA ILE A 216 -5.63 -27.80 23.34
C ILE A 216 -5.85 -29.32 23.25
N ASN A 217 -7.00 -29.75 22.76
CA ASN A 217 -7.29 -31.15 22.45
C ASN A 217 -7.16 -31.47 20.96
N TYR A 218 -7.10 -30.43 20.11
CA TYR A 218 -6.94 -30.55 18.68
C TYR A 218 -6.10 -29.35 18.15
N VAL A 219 -5.10 -29.66 17.33
CA VAL A 219 -4.20 -28.65 16.70
C VAL A 219 -4.72 -28.32 15.31
N PRO A 220 -5.39 -27.18 15.10
CA PRO A 220 -5.93 -26.80 13.79
C PRO A 220 -4.84 -26.42 12.78
N TYR A 221 -3.77 -25.78 13.24
CA TYR A 221 -2.61 -25.40 12.44
C TYR A 221 -1.43 -26.28 12.79
N GLN A 222 -1.34 -27.41 12.11
CA GLN A 222 -0.33 -28.45 12.39
C GLN A 222 1.00 -28.09 11.74
N THR A 223 2.08 -28.38 12.45
CA THR A 223 3.44 -28.34 11.94
C THR A 223 4.10 -29.71 12.10
N GLU A 224 5.29 -29.89 11.51
CA GLU A 224 6.11 -31.06 11.73
C GLU A 224 6.48 -31.26 13.22
N TYR A 225 6.48 -30.19 14.02
CA TYR A 225 6.81 -30.22 15.45
C TYR A 225 5.62 -30.53 16.34
N LEU A 226 4.44 -29.92 16.07
CA LEU A 226 3.22 -30.11 16.84
C LEU A 226 2.02 -30.36 15.92
N ASN A 227 1.34 -31.51 16.12
CA ASN A 227 0.21 -31.96 15.33
C ASN A 227 -0.71 -32.89 16.15
N ASN A 228 -1.84 -33.29 15.56
CA ASN A 228 -2.84 -34.12 16.24
C ASN A 228 -2.38 -35.54 16.57
N LYS A 229 -1.26 -36.02 16.00
CA LYS A 229 -0.70 -37.35 16.31
C LYS A 229 0.23 -37.33 17.52
N ASN A 230 0.82 -36.17 17.84
CA ASN A 230 1.83 -36.05 18.89
C ASN A 230 1.43 -35.16 20.07
N ILE A 231 0.30 -34.46 20.04
CA ILE A 231 -0.08 -33.49 21.07
C ILE A 231 -0.10 -34.05 22.48
N ASP A 232 -0.68 -35.21 22.67
CA ASP A 232 -0.76 -35.87 24.01
C ASP A 232 0.63 -36.27 24.51
N LYS A 233 1.50 -36.74 23.62
CA LYS A 233 2.89 -37.02 23.93
C LYS A 233 3.62 -35.73 24.32
N VAL A 234 3.45 -34.64 23.59
CA VAL A 234 4.09 -33.33 23.89
C VAL A 234 3.61 -32.78 25.23
N LYS A 235 2.32 -32.94 25.59
CA LYS A 235 1.80 -32.53 26.91
C LYS A 235 2.51 -33.26 28.06
N SER A 236 2.86 -34.51 27.88
CA SER A 236 3.51 -35.36 28.91
C SER A 236 5.04 -35.28 28.93
N MET A 237 5.67 -34.54 28.01
CA MET A 237 7.12 -34.41 27.93
C MET A 237 7.71 -33.56 29.07
N GLU A 238 8.98 -33.77 29.34
CA GLU A 238 9.77 -32.92 30.22
C GLU A 238 9.85 -31.48 29.70
N LYS A 239 9.96 -30.52 30.62
CA LYS A 239 9.87 -29.07 30.32
C LYS A 239 10.83 -28.62 29.19
N GLY A 240 12.06 -29.13 29.16
CA GLY A 240 13.06 -28.75 28.17
C GLY A 240 12.74 -29.24 26.74
N GLU A 241 12.30 -30.48 26.60
CA GLU A 241 11.88 -31.07 25.31
C GLU A 241 10.62 -30.37 24.79
N LYS A 242 9.64 -30.21 25.67
CA LYS A 242 8.38 -29.48 25.38
C LYS A 242 8.65 -28.08 24.88
N PHE A 243 9.49 -27.32 25.59
CA PHE A 243 9.91 -25.98 25.20
C PHE A 243 10.48 -25.93 23.77
N SER A 244 11.39 -26.87 23.44
CA SER A 244 12.01 -26.91 22.10
C SER A 244 10.97 -27.14 21.00
N ILE A 245 10.02 -28.04 21.22
CA ILE A 245 8.94 -28.36 20.28
C ILE A 245 8.03 -27.14 20.10
N LEU A 246 7.58 -26.52 21.20
CA LEU A 246 6.69 -25.38 21.16
C LEU A 246 7.35 -24.14 20.51
N ALA A 247 8.63 -23.88 20.82
CA ALA A 247 9.36 -22.77 20.24
C ALA A 247 9.49 -22.93 18.72
N ARG A 248 9.80 -24.14 18.22
CA ARG A 248 9.87 -24.42 16.79
C ARG A 248 8.50 -24.32 16.10
N HIS A 249 7.45 -24.85 16.73
CA HIS A 249 6.09 -24.71 16.23
C HIS A 249 5.70 -23.23 16.12
N ASN A 250 5.87 -22.45 17.19
CA ASN A 250 5.50 -21.04 17.25
C ASN A 250 6.26 -20.21 16.19
N LEU A 251 7.57 -20.47 16.01
CA LEU A 251 8.36 -19.83 14.98
C LEU A 251 7.84 -20.18 13.57
N LYS A 252 7.54 -21.45 13.33
CA LYS A 252 7.01 -21.93 12.04
C LYS A 252 5.69 -21.23 11.68
N ILE A 253 4.76 -21.10 12.64
CA ILE A 253 3.50 -20.38 12.45
C ILE A 253 3.74 -18.91 12.03
N SER A 254 4.69 -18.23 12.68
CA SER A 254 5.04 -16.84 12.32
C SER A 254 5.62 -16.73 10.90
N ILE A 255 6.51 -17.66 10.51
CA ILE A 255 7.09 -17.69 9.16
C ILE A 255 6.02 -17.99 8.11
N GLU A 256 5.15 -18.96 8.35
CA GLU A 256 4.05 -19.30 7.44
C GLU A 256 3.08 -18.14 7.24
N GLU A 257 2.83 -17.33 8.27
CA GLU A 257 2.00 -16.13 8.12
C GLU A 257 2.66 -15.09 7.19
N ILE A 258 3.97 -14.90 7.29
CA ILE A 258 4.71 -14.02 6.35
C ILE A 258 4.61 -14.56 4.92
N GLU A 259 4.73 -15.86 4.70
CA GLU A 259 4.60 -16.44 3.35
C GLU A 259 3.18 -16.27 2.79
N ARG A 260 2.13 -16.38 3.62
CA ARG A 260 0.74 -16.09 3.21
C ARG A 260 0.55 -14.62 2.83
N ILE A 261 1.14 -13.69 3.59
CA ILE A 261 1.11 -12.26 3.28
C ILE A 261 1.81 -11.98 1.94
N LYS A 262 2.99 -12.58 1.69
CA LYS A 262 3.68 -12.47 0.40
C LYS A 262 2.82 -12.98 -0.75
N ALA A 263 2.17 -14.12 -0.59
CA ALA A 263 1.24 -14.67 -1.58
C ALA A 263 0.08 -13.69 -1.84
N ALA A 264 -0.54 -13.15 -0.79
CA ALA A 264 -1.64 -12.20 -0.90
C ALA A 264 -1.22 -10.90 -1.63
N ILE A 265 0.02 -10.41 -1.43
CA ILE A 265 0.57 -9.27 -2.18
C ILE A 265 0.70 -9.63 -3.66
N LEU A 266 1.28 -10.77 -4.01
CA LEU A 266 1.50 -11.22 -5.38
C LEU A 266 0.19 -11.47 -6.15
N GLU A 267 -0.82 -11.97 -5.46
CA GLU A 267 -2.17 -12.21 -5.99
C GLU A 267 -3.03 -10.94 -6.05
N GLY A 268 -2.67 -9.89 -5.30
CA GLY A 268 -3.43 -8.64 -5.19
C GLY A 268 -4.60 -8.72 -4.20
N THR A 269 -4.57 -9.66 -3.25
CA THR A 269 -5.63 -9.95 -2.26
C THR A 269 -5.29 -9.47 -0.85
N ILE A 270 -4.24 -8.68 -0.67
CA ILE A 270 -3.74 -8.29 0.66
C ILE A 270 -4.79 -7.53 1.50
N TRP A 271 -5.68 -6.76 0.87
CA TRP A 271 -6.74 -6.06 1.57
C TRP A 271 -7.78 -7.03 2.14
N GLU A 272 -8.27 -7.93 1.31
CA GLU A 272 -9.20 -8.99 1.68
C GLU A 272 -8.61 -9.88 2.78
N TYR A 273 -7.36 -10.30 2.60
CA TYR A 273 -6.63 -11.10 3.58
C TYR A 273 -6.53 -10.38 4.93
N THR A 274 -6.20 -9.09 4.93
CA THR A 274 -6.09 -8.32 6.17
C THR A 274 -7.46 -8.14 6.83
N GLU A 275 -8.49 -7.79 6.07
CA GLU A 275 -9.85 -7.63 6.59
C GLU A 275 -10.42 -8.93 7.19
N GLU A 276 -10.02 -10.10 6.70
CA GLU A 276 -10.30 -11.38 7.33
C GLU A 276 -9.50 -11.55 8.64
N LYS A 277 -8.22 -11.29 8.61
CA LYS A 277 -7.31 -11.50 9.76
C LYS A 277 -7.65 -10.63 10.97
N ILE A 278 -8.05 -9.39 10.77
CA ILE A 278 -8.39 -8.48 11.88
C ILE A 278 -9.60 -8.93 12.69
N ARG A 279 -10.36 -9.91 12.22
CA ARG A 279 -11.46 -10.53 12.98
C ARG A 279 -10.95 -11.37 14.16
N ALA A 280 -9.64 -11.66 14.23
CA ALA A 280 -9.03 -12.38 15.33
C ALA A 280 -9.18 -11.68 16.69
N HIS A 281 -9.27 -10.34 16.70
CA HIS A 281 -9.43 -9.57 17.94
C HIS A 281 -10.19 -8.25 17.68
N PRO A 282 -11.13 -7.82 18.57
CA PRO A 282 -11.93 -6.61 18.33
C PRO A 282 -11.07 -5.35 18.20
N THR A 283 -9.98 -5.20 18.96
CA THR A 283 -9.10 -4.02 18.85
C THR A 283 -8.27 -3.99 17.57
N LEU A 284 -8.11 -5.12 16.85
CA LEU A 284 -7.55 -5.15 15.50
C LEU A 284 -8.52 -4.54 14.50
N TYR A 285 -9.83 -4.79 14.66
CA TYR A 285 -10.85 -4.15 13.84
C TYR A 285 -10.85 -2.62 14.06
N ASP A 286 -10.78 -2.16 15.31
CA ASP A 286 -10.65 -0.74 15.63
C ASP A 286 -9.38 -0.13 15.00
N ALA A 287 -8.27 -0.88 15.00
CA ALA A 287 -7.03 -0.48 14.37
C ALA A 287 -7.15 -0.36 12.85
N LEU A 288 -7.87 -1.28 12.17
CA LEU A 288 -8.15 -1.14 10.75
C LEU A 288 -8.99 0.10 10.45
N LEU A 289 -10.02 0.37 11.27
CA LEU A 289 -10.82 1.60 11.12
C LEU A 289 -9.99 2.87 11.35
N GLU A 290 -9.03 2.83 12.28
CA GLU A 290 -8.07 3.93 12.47
C GLU A 290 -7.18 4.11 11.23
N PHE A 291 -6.67 3.02 10.64
CA PHE A 291 -5.90 3.06 9.40
C PHE A 291 -6.69 3.64 8.23
N TYR A 292 -7.96 3.30 8.09
CA TYR A 292 -8.81 3.82 7.01
C TYR A 292 -9.09 5.33 7.09
N LYS A 293 -8.79 6.00 8.20
CA LYS A 293 -8.82 7.47 8.25
C LYS A 293 -7.79 8.12 7.34
N TYR A 294 -6.76 7.38 6.94
CA TYR A 294 -5.71 7.80 6.01
C TYR A 294 -6.01 7.42 4.55
N SER A 295 -7.22 6.91 4.24
CA SER A 295 -7.55 6.41 2.90
C SER A 295 -7.38 7.46 1.80
N ASP A 296 -7.68 8.73 2.07
CA ASP A 296 -7.53 9.81 1.09
C ASP A 296 -6.05 10.08 0.76
N GLU A 297 -5.18 10.09 1.76
CA GLU A 297 -3.72 10.22 1.59
C GLU A 297 -3.13 9.00 0.88
N LEU A 298 -3.65 7.81 1.19
CA LEU A 298 -3.21 6.54 0.60
C LEU A 298 -3.62 6.39 -0.88
N THR A 299 -4.58 7.21 -1.38
CA THR A 299 -4.92 7.22 -2.82
C THR A 299 -3.72 7.49 -3.72
N LYS A 300 -2.65 8.14 -3.22
CA LYS A 300 -1.41 8.39 -3.97
C LYS A 300 -0.62 7.11 -4.27
N PHE A 301 -0.79 6.08 -3.46
CA PHE A 301 -0.14 4.77 -3.59
C PHE A 301 -1.05 3.73 -4.25
N GLU A 302 -2.31 4.09 -4.48
CA GLU A 302 -3.31 3.18 -5.02
C GLU A 302 -3.26 3.14 -6.54
N ASN A 303 -3.29 1.93 -7.10
CA ASN A 303 -3.40 1.71 -8.53
C ASN A 303 -4.83 1.95 -9.02
N LEU A 304 -5.00 2.38 -10.27
CA LEU A 304 -6.33 2.47 -10.88
C LEU A 304 -7.02 1.10 -10.99
N SER A 305 -6.25 0.03 -11.10
CA SER A 305 -6.79 -1.32 -11.17
C SER A 305 -5.86 -2.34 -10.51
N ARG A 306 -6.41 -3.47 -10.09
CA ARG A 306 -5.69 -4.61 -9.52
C ARG A 306 -5.93 -5.86 -10.36
N LYS A 307 -5.07 -6.88 -10.17
CA LYS A 307 -5.25 -8.19 -10.82
C LYS A 307 -6.48 -8.93 -10.27
N HIS A 308 -6.72 -8.80 -8.96
CA HIS A 308 -7.84 -9.45 -8.27
C HIS A 308 -9.09 -8.56 -8.30
N PRO A 309 -10.30 -9.12 -8.49
CA PRO A 309 -11.56 -8.40 -8.33
C PRO A 309 -11.67 -7.78 -6.93
N PHE A 310 -12.45 -6.71 -6.82
CA PHE A 310 -12.78 -6.13 -5.51
C PHE A 310 -13.79 -7.04 -4.80
N TYR A 311 -13.38 -7.69 -3.71
CA TYR A 311 -14.28 -8.46 -2.88
C TYR A 311 -14.68 -7.65 -1.65
N TYR A 312 -15.99 -7.58 -1.43
CA TYR A 312 -16.58 -7.01 -0.23
C TYR A 312 -16.53 -8.05 0.89
N THR A 313 -15.70 -7.85 1.89
CA THR A 313 -15.55 -8.73 3.06
C THR A 313 -16.31 -8.22 4.28
N GLY A 314 -16.72 -6.95 4.25
CA GLY A 314 -17.49 -6.26 5.28
C GLY A 314 -17.66 -4.77 4.96
N PRO A 315 -18.44 -4.02 5.78
CA PRO A 315 -18.67 -2.59 5.56
C PRO A 315 -17.38 -1.76 5.46
N GLU A 316 -16.33 -2.18 6.14
CA GLU A 316 -15.01 -1.55 6.10
C GLU A 316 -14.34 -1.60 4.73
N SER A 317 -14.67 -2.59 3.88
CA SER A 317 -14.14 -2.66 2.52
C SER A 317 -14.48 -1.41 1.69
N LEU A 318 -15.58 -0.73 2.03
CA LEU A 318 -16.00 0.52 1.39
C LEU A 318 -15.13 1.72 1.80
N LEU A 319 -14.26 1.56 2.78
CA LEU A 319 -13.32 2.57 3.25
C LEU A 319 -11.93 2.42 2.61
N ARG A 320 -11.70 1.39 1.79
CA ARG A 320 -10.41 1.18 1.10
C ARG A 320 -10.02 2.37 0.24
N PRO A 321 -8.73 2.68 0.10
CA PRO A 321 -8.24 3.77 -0.74
C PRO A 321 -8.72 3.70 -2.20
N SER A 322 -8.92 2.50 -2.75
CA SER A 322 -9.46 2.31 -4.11
C SER A 322 -10.88 2.88 -4.28
N VAL A 323 -11.72 2.83 -3.23
CA VAL A 323 -13.07 3.41 -3.25
C VAL A 323 -12.99 4.94 -3.14
N SER A 324 -12.11 5.46 -2.27
CA SER A 324 -11.85 6.91 -2.20
C SER A 324 -11.28 7.45 -3.51
N LEU A 325 -10.37 6.72 -4.14
CA LEU A 325 -9.81 7.10 -5.45
C LEU A 325 -10.86 7.14 -6.55
N LEU A 326 -11.77 6.15 -6.59
CA LEU A 326 -12.87 6.11 -7.55
C LEU A 326 -13.75 7.36 -7.41
N GLU A 327 -14.20 7.67 -6.19
CA GLU A 327 -15.02 8.85 -5.88
C GLU A 327 -14.31 10.15 -6.30
N LYS A 328 -13.05 10.30 -5.89
CA LYS A 328 -12.23 11.47 -6.20
C LYS A 328 -12.08 11.67 -7.71
N ARG A 329 -11.78 10.61 -8.45
CA ARG A 329 -11.62 10.67 -9.90
C ARG A 329 -12.93 10.98 -10.65
N ILE A 330 -14.07 10.51 -10.16
CA ILE A 330 -15.39 10.89 -10.71
C ILE A 330 -15.61 12.39 -10.52
N ILE A 331 -15.36 12.92 -9.32
CA ILE A 331 -15.53 14.34 -9.01
C ILE A 331 -14.61 15.23 -9.87
N GLU A 332 -13.33 14.89 -9.94
CA GLU A 332 -12.31 15.72 -10.58
C GLU A 332 -12.31 15.63 -12.11
N ASN A 333 -12.59 14.42 -12.66
CA ASN A 333 -12.28 14.12 -14.06
C ASN A 333 -13.49 13.80 -14.92
N TYR A 334 -14.65 13.42 -14.34
CA TYR A 334 -15.82 13.13 -15.15
C TYR A 334 -16.42 14.43 -15.71
N LYS A 335 -16.71 14.45 -17.03
CA LYS A 335 -17.21 15.63 -17.73
C LYS A 335 -18.74 15.71 -17.69
N TYR A 336 -19.26 16.68 -16.96
CA TYR A 336 -20.69 16.96 -16.88
C TYR A 336 -21.06 18.00 -17.96
N TYR A 337 -21.78 17.56 -18.98
CA TYR A 337 -22.18 18.43 -20.10
C TYR A 337 -23.69 18.47 -20.35
N ARG A 338 -24.46 17.76 -19.55
CA ARG A 338 -25.92 17.73 -19.59
C ARG A 338 -26.49 18.26 -18.29
N ARG A 339 -27.60 18.98 -18.41
CA ARG A 339 -28.26 19.60 -17.26
C ARG A 339 -29.20 18.67 -16.51
N THR A 340 -29.58 17.52 -17.11
CA THR A 340 -30.46 16.53 -16.49
C THR A 340 -29.65 15.35 -15.98
N LEU A 341 -29.88 15.00 -14.73
CA LEU A 341 -29.28 13.83 -14.10
C LEU A 341 -30.38 12.84 -13.69
N ILE A 342 -30.25 11.57 -14.09
CA ILE A 342 -31.16 10.49 -13.73
C ILE A 342 -30.40 9.52 -12.81
N LEU A 343 -30.90 9.38 -11.60
CA LEU A 343 -30.34 8.48 -10.60
C LEU A 343 -31.14 7.16 -10.59
N LEU A 344 -30.44 6.04 -10.81
CA LEU A 344 -31.02 4.70 -10.90
C LEU A 344 -30.51 3.81 -9.77
N ASN A 345 -31.37 2.89 -9.31
CA ASN A 345 -30.87 1.72 -8.58
C ASN A 345 -30.27 0.69 -9.54
N ARG A 346 -29.28 -0.07 -9.07
CA ARG A 346 -28.66 -1.13 -9.89
C ARG A 346 -29.68 -2.14 -10.43
N SER A 347 -30.71 -2.47 -9.66
CA SER A 347 -31.82 -3.36 -10.06
C SER A 347 -32.64 -2.85 -11.25
N ASP A 348 -32.65 -1.53 -11.48
CA ASP A 348 -33.43 -0.92 -12.56
C ASP A 348 -32.62 -0.69 -13.84
N LEU A 349 -31.31 -0.95 -13.81
CA LEU A 349 -30.39 -0.69 -14.92
C LEU A 349 -30.82 -1.41 -16.22
N GLU A 350 -31.21 -2.67 -16.14
CA GLU A 350 -31.63 -3.45 -17.31
C GLU A 350 -32.86 -2.83 -17.98
N LYS A 351 -33.82 -2.38 -17.19
CA LYS A 351 -35.03 -1.69 -17.69
C LYS A 351 -34.68 -0.32 -18.29
N ALA A 352 -33.69 0.37 -17.71
CA ALA A 352 -33.27 1.70 -18.15
C ALA A 352 -32.45 1.67 -19.45
N MET A 353 -31.79 0.56 -19.79
CA MET A 353 -30.90 0.43 -20.97
C MET A 353 -31.51 0.97 -22.26
N LYS A 354 -32.76 0.65 -22.55
CA LYS A 354 -33.48 1.10 -23.76
C LYS A 354 -33.71 2.63 -23.81
N TYR A 355 -33.57 3.33 -22.67
CA TYR A 355 -33.74 4.78 -22.58
C TYR A 355 -32.41 5.52 -22.53
N ILE A 356 -31.32 4.87 -22.08
CA ILE A 356 -30.00 5.51 -21.95
C ILE A 356 -29.51 6.07 -23.28
N GLU A 357 -29.78 5.38 -24.39
CA GLU A 357 -29.42 5.84 -25.74
C GLU A 357 -30.26 7.01 -26.25
N LYS A 358 -31.48 7.16 -25.73
CA LYS A 358 -32.51 8.06 -26.28
C LYS A 358 -32.67 9.34 -25.49
N ILE A 359 -32.46 9.30 -24.17
CA ILE A 359 -32.70 10.44 -23.30
C ILE A 359 -31.44 11.30 -23.16
N ASP A 360 -31.59 12.62 -23.31
CA ASP A 360 -30.47 13.56 -23.15
C ASP A 360 -30.23 13.90 -21.68
N ALA A 361 -29.71 12.93 -20.94
CA ALA A 361 -29.38 13.04 -19.52
C ALA A 361 -28.12 12.28 -19.19
N HIS A 362 -27.49 12.61 -18.06
CA HIS A 362 -26.51 11.76 -17.40
C HIS A 362 -27.24 10.69 -16.59
N PHE A 363 -26.84 9.44 -16.72
CA PHE A 363 -27.37 8.34 -15.94
C PHE A 363 -26.34 7.92 -14.89
N PHE A 364 -26.75 7.99 -13.63
CA PHE A 364 -25.92 7.58 -12.49
C PHE A 364 -26.57 6.40 -11.79
N ILE A 365 -25.76 5.39 -11.50
CA ILE A 365 -26.19 4.15 -10.88
C ILE A 365 -25.77 4.15 -9.41
N GLN A 366 -26.71 3.95 -8.52
CA GLN A 366 -26.45 3.78 -7.10
C GLN A 366 -25.85 2.39 -6.84
N THR A 367 -24.70 2.37 -6.22
CA THR A 367 -23.99 1.15 -5.83
C THR A 367 -23.44 1.33 -4.41
N CYS A 368 -23.00 0.24 -3.78
CA CYS A 368 -22.30 0.32 -2.49
C CYS A 368 -20.98 1.13 -2.58
N LEU A 369 -20.36 1.14 -3.76
CA LEU A 369 -19.13 1.89 -4.01
C LEU A 369 -19.38 3.39 -4.25
N GLY A 370 -20.67 3.82 -4.27
CA GLY A 370 -21.09 5.19 -4.53
C GLY A 370 -22.03 5.29 -5.73
N ILE A 371 -22.28 6.51 -6.19
CA ILE A 371 -23.02 6.77 -7.43
C ILE A 371 -22.02 6.81 -8.60
N ILE A 372 -22.28 6.03 -9.62
CA ILE A 372 -21.36 5.79 -10.72
C ILE A 372 -22.02 6.19 -12.03
N PRO A 373 -21.37 7.04 -12.86
CA PRO A 373 -21.85 7.30 -14.21
C PRO A 373 -21.95 6.01 -15.03
N TYR A 374 -23.00 5.86 -15.80
CA TYR A 374 -23.23 4.67 -16.65
C TYR A 374 -22.01 4.32 -17.50
N GLU A 375 -21.35 5.31 -18.06
CA GLU A 375 -20.19 5.19 -18.93
C GLU A 375 -18.98 4.56 -18.22
N LEU A 376 -18.91 4.67 -16.88
CA LEU A 376 -17.83 4.13 -16.05
C LEU A 376 -18.17 2.79 -15.36
N LEU A 377 -19.33 2.19 -15.63
CA LEU A 377 -19.69 0.89 -15.03
C LEU A 377 -18.76 -0.26 -15.40
N PHE A 378 -17.99 -0.11 -16.46
CA PHE A 378 -17.16 -1.17 -17.04
C PHE A 378 -15.66 -1.05 -16.68
N ILE A 379 -15.30 -0.16 -15.75
CA ILE A 379 -13.94 -0.03 -15.24
C ILE A 379 -13.80 -0.70 -13.86
N TYR A 380 -12.57 -1.06 -13.50
CA TYR A 380 -12.25 -1.48 -12.13
C TYR A 380 -12.46 -0.30 -11.14
N PRO A 381 -12.94 -0.53 -9.91
CA PRO A 381 -13.34 -1.83 -9.33
C PRO A 381 -14.76 -2.27 -9.70
N ILE A 382 -15.57 -1.42 -10.32
CA ILE A 382 -17.02 -1.56 -10.45
C ILE A 382 -17.40 -2.82 -11.24
N PHE A 383 -16.79 -3.01 -12.40
CA PHE A 383 -17.10 -4.13 -13.30
C PHE A 383 -16.76 -5.50 -12.71
N GLN A 384 -15.72 -5.55 -11.89
CA GLN A 384 -15.20 -6.78 -11.29
C GLN A 384 -15.51 -6.87 -9.78
N ALA A 385 -16.34 -5.96 -9.24
CA ALA A 385 -16.71 -6.01 -7.83
C ALA A 385 -17.65 -7.18 -7.52
N GLN A 386 -17.31 -7.97 -6.52
CA GLN A 386 -18.17 -8.96 -5.91
C GLN A 386 -18.78 -8.36 -4.64
N LEU A 387 -20.05 -7.99 -4.73
CA LEU A 387 -20.76 -7.27 -3.69
C LEU A 387 -21.98 -8.11 -3.24
N PRO A 388 -22.38 -8.09 -1.97
CA PRO A 388 -23.61 -8.71 -1.52
C PRO A 388 -24.83 -8.00 -2.15
N GLU A 389 -25.92 -8.75 -2.34
CA GLU A 389 -27.16 -8.21 -2.95
C GLU A 389 -27.72 -7.00 -2.19
N ASN A 390 -27.64 -7.04 -0.87
CA ASN A 390 -28.22 -6.03 0.04
C ASN A 390 -27.12 -5.23 0.75
N CYS A 391 -26.09 -4.77 0.03
CA CYS A 391 -25.13 -3.91 0.68
C CYS A 391 -25.67 -2.47 0.85
N GLU A 392 -25.37 -1.86 1.98
CA GLU A 392 -25.78 -0.48 2.25
C GLU A 392 -25.10 0.49 1.28
N ILE A 393 -25.88 1.39 0.69
CA ILE A 393 -25.38 2.44 -0.18
C ILE A 393 -24.57 3.43 0.68
N LYS A 394 -23.35 3.73 0.25
CA LYS A 394 -22.46 4.67 0.94
C LYS A 394 -23.16 6.02 1.12
N LYS A 395 -23.18 6.55 2.35
CA LYS A 395 -23.83 7.84 2.69
C LYS A 395 -23.27 9.06 1.95
N ASN A 396 -22.11 8.94 1.28
CA ASN A 396 -21.42 10.02 0.56
C ASN A 396 -21.95 10.30 -0.86
N ILE A 397 -23.12 9.74 -1.22
CA ILE A 397 -23.79 10.04 -2.50
C ILE A 397 -23.88 11.54 -2.76
N PHE A 398 -24.19 12.31 -1.71
CA PHE A 398 -24.35 13.77 -1.81
C PHE A 398 -23.06 14.49 -2.17
N LYS A 399 -21.88 14.00 -1.79
CA LYS A 399 -20.61 14.63 -2.18
C LYS A 399 -20.42 14.73 -3.69
N ILE A 400 -20.77 13.68 -4.43
CA ILE A 400 -20.68 13.70 -5.89
C ILE A 400 -21.76 14.62 -6.46
N LEU A 401 -23.00 14.54 -5.96
CA LEU A 401 -24.11 15.38 -6.41
C LEU A 401 -23.84 16.86 -6.18
N ASP A 402 -23.23 17.24 -5.07
CA ASP A 402 -22.86 18.63 -4.76
C ASP A 402 -21.82 19.23 -5.73
N HIS A 403 -21.04 18.39 -6.40
CA HIS A 403 -20.03 18.80 -7.39
C HIS A 403 -20.56 18.81 -8.83
N ILE A 404 -21.75 18.25 -9.07
CA ILE A 404 -22.37 18.20 -10.40
C ILE A 404 -23.30 19.41 -10.56
N ASN A 405 -23.06 20.20 -11.61
CA ASN A 405 -23.98 21.28 -11.97
C ASN A 405 -25.13 20.72 -12.84
N PHE A 406 -26.25 20.39 -12.22
CA PHE A 406 -27.46 19.94 -12.90
C PHE A 406 -28.66 20.83 -12.54
N ASP A 407 -29.59 21.00 -13.49
CA ASP A 407 -30.83 21.76 -13.27
C ASP A 407 -31.97 20.83 -12.80
N ILE A 408 -31.94 19.58 -13.23
CA ILE A 408 -33.03 18.60 -12.99
C ILE A 408 -32.44 17.29 -12.48
N LEU A 409 -32.88 16.87 -11.30
CA LEU A 409 -32.58 15.56 -10.74
C LEU A 409 -33.83 14.69 -10.78
N ILE A 410 -33.75 13.54 -11.42
CA ILE A 410 -34.82 12.56 -11.49
C ILE A 410 -34.35 11.29 -10.79
N SER A 411 -35.09 10.85 -9.76
CA SER A 411 -34.87 9.56 -9.13
C SER A 411 -35.78 8.52 -9.79
N TRP A 412 -35.17 7.52 -10.42
CA TRP A 412 -35.88 6.42 -11.04
C TRP A 412 -35.98 5.25 -10.07
N ILE A 413 -37.18 4.95 -9.60
CA ILE A 413 -37.49 3.83 -8.71
C ILE A 413 -38.54 2.95 -9.38
N GLY A 414 -38.12 1.82 -9.96
CA GLY A 414 -39.01 0.76 -10.45
C GLY A 414 -39.79 1.02 -11.75
N LYS A 415 -40.27 2.22 -11.99
CA LYS A 415 -40.92 2.66 -13.25
C LYS A 415 -40.28 3.95 -13.74
N LEU A 416 -40.30 4.14 -15.06
CA LEU A 416 -39.96 5.43 -15.63
C LEU A 416 -40.88 6.49 -15.00
N PRO A 417 -40.36 7.55 -14.38
CA PRO A 417 -41.23 8.61 -13.85
C PRO A 417 -42.12 9.17 -14.95
N GLU A 418 -43.42 9.28 -14.71
CA GLU A 418 -44.43 9.83 -15.65
C GLU A 418 -44.01 11.18 -16.24
N LYS A 419 -43.28 12.01 -15.45
CA LYS A 419 -42.66 13.24 -15.93
C LYS A 419 -41.72 13.12 -17.13
N ILE A 420 -41.10 11.96 -17.34
CA ILE A 420 -40.21 11.74 -18.51
C ILE A 420 -41.03 11.34 -19.72
N GLU A 421 -42.14 10.60 -19.55
CA GLU A 421 -43.05 10.21 -20.65
C GLU A 421 -43.84 11.42 -21.18
N ASP A 422 -44.23 12.36 -20.31
CA ASP A 422 -45.03 13.53 -20.67
C ASP A 422 -44.20 14.72 -21.21
N GLU A 423 -42.93 14.84 -20.86
CA GLU A 423 -42.08 15.92 -21.31
C GLU A 423 -41.28 15.56 -22.54
N LYS A 424 -41.88 15.70 -23.73
CA LYS A 424 -41.18 15.62 -25.06
C LYS A 424 -39.91 16.47 -25.15
N ARG A 425 -39.63 17.37 -24.21
CA ARG A 425 -38.44 18.20 -24.13
C ARG A 425 -37.16 17.44 -23.79
N PHE A 426 -37.26 16.27 -23.15
CA PHE A 426 -36.12 15.49 -22.71
C PHE A 426 -35.75 14.34 -23.66
N ILE A 427 -36.62 14.00 -24.60
CA ILE A 427 -36.41 12.88 -25.50
C ILE A 427 -36.08 13.41 -26.89
N ASN A 428 -34.81 13.45 -27.21
CA ASN A 428 -34.36 13.67 -28.56
C ASN A 428 -34.34 12.33 -29.31
N PHE A 429 -35.46 11.97 -29.95
CA PHE A 429 -35.62 10.70 -30.67
C PHE A 429 -34.82 10.63 -31.99
N GLU A 430 -34.22 11.73 -32.45
CA GLU A 430 -33.60 11.79 -33.77
C GLU A 430 -32.15 11.30 -33.82
N ASN A 431 -31.45 11.24 -32.67
CA ASN A 431 -30.07 10.78 -32.65
C ASN A 431 -29.84 9.78 -31.49
N ASN A 432 -29.76 8.49 -31.81
CA ASN A 432 -29.24 7.51 -30.89
C ASN A 432 -27.80 7.87 -30.48
N LYS A 433 -27.57 7.98 -29.17
CA LYS A 433 -26.21 8.23 -28.65
C LYS A 433 -25.29 7.07 -29.01
N ASN A 434 -24.12 7.37 -29.51
CA ASN A 434 -23.07 6.34 -29.60
C ASN A 434 -22.51 6.06 -28.19
N LEU A 435 -23.05 5.06 -27.51
CA LEU A 435 -22.67 4.70 -26.15
C LEU A 435 -21.20 4.27 -26.04
N ASP A 436 -20.66 3.65 -27.08
CA ASP A 436 -19.24 3.27 -27.09
C ASP A 436 -18.35 4.53 -27.11
N LEU A 437 -18.70 5.53 -27.91
CA LEU A 437 -17.96 6.79 -27.97
C LEU A 437 -18.06 7.55 -26.63
N LEU A 438 -19.23 7.58 -26.00
CA LEU A 438 -19.41 8.19 -24.69
C LEU A 438 -18.57 7.47 -23.64
N ARG A 439 -18.58 6.14 -23.66
CA ARG A 439 -17.78 5.32 -22.75
C ARG A 439 -16.28 5.58 -22.88
N ILE A 440 -15.72 5.54 -24.09
CA ILE A 440 -14.28 5.78 -24.27
C ILE A 440 -13.89 7.20 -23.90
N ARG A 441 -14.76 8.20 -24.14
CA ARG A 441 -14.53 9.59 -23.69
C ARG A 441 -14.47 9.68 -22.17
N SER A 442 -15.47 9.15 -21.49
CA SER A 442 -15.53 9.20 -20.02
C SER A 442 -14.38 8.45 -19.36
N VAL A 443 -14.00 7.29 -19.90
CA VAL A 443 -12.83 6.54 -19.40
C VAL A 443 -11.53 7.30 -19.65
N ALA A 444 -11.36 7.97 -20.79
CA ALA A 444 -10.17 8.77 -21.09
C ALA A 444 -10.02 9.94 -20.12
N ASP A 445 -11.10 10.68 -19.88
CA ASP A 445 -11.10 11.78 -18.91
C ASP A 445 -10.85 11.26 -17.49
N PHE A 446 -11.51 10.18 -17.09
CA PHE A 446 -11.29 9.54 -15.80
C PHE A 446 -9.82 9.10 -15.59
N GLN A 447 -9.20 8.48 -16.60
CA GLN A 447 -7.85 7.92 -16.51
C GLN A 447 -6.75 8.98 -16.62
N PHE A 448 -6.81 9.85 -17.64
CA PHE A 448 -5.73 10.80 -17.98
C PHE A 448 -5.94 12.19 -17.38
N GLY A 449 -7.19 12.54 -17.04
CA GLY A 449 -7.55 13.84 -16.50
C GLY A 449 -8.59 14.57 -17.36
N PHE A 450 -9.27 15.50 -16.74
CA PHE A 450 -10.36 16.29 -17.36
C PHE A 450 -9.97 16.86 -18.72
N GLY A 451 -10.79 16.60 -19.73
CA GLY A 451 -10.60 17.10 -21.09
C GLY A 451 -9.61 16.29 -21.95
N ALA A 452 -9.05 15.17 -21.48
CA ALA A 452 -8.25 14.27 -22.31
C ALA A 452 -9.03 13.78 -23.53
N SER A 453 -10.32 13.49 -23.36
CA SER A 453 -11.21 13.03 -24.42
C SER A 453 -11.36 14.02 -25.57
N ASP A 454 -11.27 15.31 -25.30
CA ASP A 454 -11.41 16.35 -26.33
C ASP A 454 -10.25 16.31 -27.34
N SER A 455 -9.05 15.96 -26.88
CA SER A 455 -7.89 15.80 -27.75
C SER A 455 -7.82 14.44 -28.42
N LEU A 456 -8.10 13.38 -27.64
CA LEU A 456 -7.99 12.00 -28.14
C LEU A 456 -9.06 11.64 -29.18
N PHE A 457 -10.23 12.27 -29.14
CA PHE A 457 -11.38 11.87 -29.98
C PHE A 457 -11.94 13.05 -30.80
N ASN A 458 -11.05 13.95 -31.25
CA ASN A 458 -11.39 15.06 -32.14
C ASN A 458 -11.06 14.69 -33.60
N GLY A 459 -12.00 14.04 -34.28
CA GLY A 459 -11.86 13.59 -35.67
C GLY A 459 -12.64 12.31 -35.95
N ASP A 460 -12.24 11.58 -36.98
CA ASP A 460 -12.84 10.28 -37.32
C ASP A 460 -12.37 9.20 -36.35
N VAL A 461 -13.28 8.77 -35.47
CA VAL A 461 -13.00 7.78 -34.43
C VAL A 461 -13.51 6.41 -34.83
N LYS A 462 -12.60 5.45 -35.01
CA LYS A 462 -12.93 4.06 -35.32
C LYS A 462 -12.69 3.17 -34.10
N ILE A 463 -13.75 2.52 -33.62
CA ILE A 463 -13.73 1.61 -32.46
C ILE A 463 -13.74 0.17 -32.96
N ILE A 464 -12.70 -0.59 -32.62
CA ILE A 464 -12.62 -2.04 -32.94
C ILE A 464 -13.01 -2.84 -31.71
N LYS A 465 -14.01 -3.71 -31.86
CA LYS A 465 -14.48 -4.63 -30.83
C LYS A 465 -13.98 -6.05 -31.05
N SER A 466 -13.86 -6.79 -29.96
CA SER A 466 -13.60 -8.24 -30.00
C SER A 466 -14.80 -8.96 -30.64
N LYS A 467 -14.55 -9.81 -31.64
CA LYS A 467 -15.59 -10.61 -32.27
C LYS A 467 -16.26 -11.60 -31.31
N ASN A 468 -15.50 -12.09 -30.32
CA ASN A 468 -15.99 -13.12 -29.39
C ASN A 468 -16.74 -12.53 -28.19
N THR A 469 -16.34 -11.35 -27.69
CA THR A 469 -16.88 -10.79 -26.45
C THR A 469 -17.66 -9.49 -26.66
N GLY A 470 -17.61 -8.88 -27.85
CA GLY A 470 -18.21 -7.57 -28.13
C GLY A 470 -17.52 -6.40 -27.41
N MET A 471 -16.51 -6.65 -26.59
CA MET A 471 -15.80 -5.61 -25.82
C MET A 471 -14.89 -4.77 -26.73
N ILE A 472 -14.79 -3.48 -26.42
CA ILE A 472 -13.87 -2.54 -27.09
C ILE A 472 -12.44 -3.03 -26.88
N ARG A 473 -11.62 -3.03 -27.93
CA ARG A 473 -10.21 -3.42 -27.90
C ARG A 473 -9.27 -2.31 -28.33
N ASN A 474 -9.44 -1.81 -29.55
CA ASN A 474 -8.54 -0.81 -30.10
C ASN A 474 -9.32 0.41 -30.60
N ILE A 475 -8.73 1.56 -30.44
CA ILE A 475 -9.33 2.83 -30.83
C ILE A 475 -8.35 3.56 -31.74
N TYR A 476 -8.87 4.00 -32.89
CA TYR A 476 -8.14 4.72 -33.91
C TYR A 476 -8.73 6.13 -34.07
N LEU A 477 -7.88 7.09 -34.31
CA LEU A 477 -8.24 8.44 -34.74
C LEU A 477 -7.62 8.71 -36.10
N ASN A 478 -8.43 9.01 -37.12
CA ASN A 478 -7.96 9.24 -38.50
C ASN A 478 -7.00 8.10 -38.96
N ASP A 479 -7.43 6.86 -38.77
CA ASP A 479 -6.71 5.60 -39.04
C ASP A 479 -5.42 5.37 -38.22
N LYS A 480 -5.05 6.25 -37.28
CA LYS A 480 -3.91 6.06 -36.39
C LYS A 480 -4.34 5.38 -35.10
N HIS A 481 -3.63 4.34 -34.69
CA HIS A 481 -3.89 3.64 -33.43
C HIS A 481 -3.47 4.50 -32.23
N ILE A 482 -4.45 4.95 -31.43
CA ILE A 482 -4.19 5.86 -30.30
C ILE A 482 -4.27 5.18 -28.94
N LEU A 483 -5.18 4.21 -28.76
CA LEU A 483 -5.43 3.54 -27.48
C LEU A 483 -5.80 2.07 -27.69
N SER A 484 -5.41 1.21 -26.73
CA SER A 484 -5.94 -0.14 -26.59
C SER A 484 -6.64 -0.27 -25.23
N MET A 485 -7.84 -0.86 -25.20
CA MET A 485 -8.56 -1.09 -23.94
C MET A 485 -8.15 -2.42 -23.32
N ARG A 486 -7.81 -2.39 -22.03
CA ARG A 486 -7.49 -3.57 -21.22
C ARG A 486 -8.76 -4.23 -20.69
N ASN A 487 -8.62 -5.44 -20.13
CA ASN A 487 -9.75 -6.19 -19.55
C ASN A 487 -10.35 -5.53 -18.30
N ASP A 488 -9.59 -4.64 -17.62
CA ASP A 488 -10.03 -3.85 -16.48
C ASP A 488 -10.79 -2.58 -16.86
N GLY A 489 -11.02 -2.35 -18.15
CA GLY A 489 -11.74 -1.21 -18.70
C GLY A 489 -10.90 0.05 -18.92
N PHE A 490 -9.61 0.06 -18.55
CA PHE A 490 -8.70 1.19 -18.75
C PHE A 490 -7.90 1.07 -20.04
N PHE A 491 -7.28 2.16 -20.45
CA PHE A 491 -6.49 2.24 -21.67
C PHE A 491 -5.01 1.98 -21.45
N THR A 492 -4.41 1.35 -22.44
CA THR A 492 -2.98 1.38 -22.73
C THR A 492 -2.73 2.45 -23.80
N LEU A 493 -1.84 3.38 -23.51
CA LEU A 493 -1.51 4.50 -24.38
C LEU A 493 -0.60 4.05 -25.52
N LYS A 494 -0.91 4.47 -26.75
CA LYS A 494 -0.09 4.34 -27.94
C LYS A 494 0.64 5.63 -28.24
N ILE A 495 1.73 5.59 -28.99
CA ILE A 495 2.54 6.77 -29.26
C ILE A 495 1.75 7.92 -29.90
N GLU A 496 0.84 7.61 -30.82
CA GLU A 496 0.00 8.63 -31.44
C GLU A 496 -0.99 9.26 -30.45
N GLY A 497 -1.56 8.46 -29.53
CA GLY A 497 -2.34 8.99 -28.39
C GLY A 497 -1.49 9.85 -27.45
N GLY A 498 -0.24 9.42 -27.22
CA GLY A 498 0.73 10.17 -26.44
C GLY A 498 1.03 11.56 -27.02
N ARG A 499 1.18 11.67 -28.34
CA ARG A 499 1.36 12.96 -29.05
C ARG A 499 0.17 13.90 -28.82
N LEU A 500 -1.06 13.38 -28.81
CA LEU A 500 -2.26 14.17 -28.57
C LEU A 500 -2.35 14.66 -27.13
N LEU A 501 -2.09 13.78 -26.16
CA LEU A 501 -2.09 14.16 -24.74
C LEU A 501 -0.93 15.11 -24.39
N HIS A 502 0.24 14.93 -25.01
CA HIS A 502 1.38 15.82 -24.84
C HIS A 502 1.06 17.25 -25.24
N LYS A 503 0.34 17.44 -26.35
CA LYS A 503 -0.13 18.76 -26.82
C LYS A 503 -1.27 19.33 -25.98
N LYS A 504 -2.11 18.46 -25.38
CA LYS A 504 -3.29 18.86 -24.62
C LYS A 504 -2.95 19.37 -23.24
N PHE A 505 -2.08 18.64 -22.54
CA PHE A 505 -1.78 18.93 -21.14
C PHE A 505 -0.50 19.75 -21.03
N GLU A 506 -0.56 20.77 -20.19
CA GLU A 506 0.61 21.57 -19.83
C GLU A 506 1.60 20.75 -19.00
N TYR A 507 2.87 21.11 -19.10
CA TYR A 507 3.94 20.57 -18.26
C TYR A 507 3.65 20.86 -16.78
N PRO A 508 3.90 19.88 -15.86
CA PRO A 508 4.48 18.54 -16.07
C PRO A 508 3.42 17.41 -16.17
N ARG A 509 2.15 17.71 -16.43
CA ARG A 509 1.05 16.74 -16.40
C ARG A 509 1.33 15.51 -17.27
N LEU A 510 1.15 14.29 -16.69
CA LEU A 510 1.43 12.96 -17.28
C LEU A 510 2.91 12.69 -17.65
N ARG A 511 3.84 13.61 -17.38
CA ARG A 511 5.22 13.48 -17.84
C ARG A 511 6.14 12.84 -16.82
N VAL A 512 7.10 12.07 -17.35
CA VAL A 512 8.34 11.70 -16.66
C VAL A 512 9.48 12.26 -17.49
N VAL A 513 10.22 13.22 -16.93
CA VAL A 513 11.32 13.94 -17.59
C VAL A 513 12.60 13.19 -17.34
N VAL A 514 13.30 12.81 -18.40
CA VAL A 514 14.59 12.10 -18.31
C VAL A 514 15.77 13.03 -18.56
N THR A 515 16.91 12.72 -17.94
CA THR A 515 18.17 13.44 -18.14
C THR A 515 18.70 13.26 -19.57
N ARG A 516 19.47 14.22 -20.05
CA ARG A 516 20.09 14.17 -21.38
C ARG A 516 20.92 12.91 -21.62
N ASP A 517 21.60 12.40 -20.59
CA ASP A 517 22.44 11.21 -20.67
C ASP A 517 21.64 9.93 -21.00
N SER A 518 20.35 9.88 -20.65
CA SER A 518 19.51 8.71 -20.91
C SER A 518 18.61 8.85 -22.15
N GLU A 519 18.49 10.03 -22.74
CA GLU A 519 17.58 10.34 -23.83
C GLU A 519 17.72 9.37 -25.02
N GLU A 520 18.94 9.15 -25.51
CA GLU A 520 19.19 8.26 -26.63
C GLU A 520 18.87 6.79 -26.34
N PHE A 521 19.00 6.37 -25.09
CA PHE A 521 18.60 5.03 -24.67
C PHE A 521 17.09 4.88 -24.63
N ASN A 522 16.40 5.90 -24.11
CA ASN A 522 14.93 5.89 -24.01
C ASN A 522 14.27 6.00 -25.39
N LYS A 523 14.79 6.78 -26.34
CA LYS A 523 14.37 6.78 -27.74
C LYS A 523 14.44 5.40 -28.40
N LYS A 524 15.41 4.58 -28.00
CA LYS A 524 15.58 3.18 -28.46
C LYS A 524 14.71 2.18 -27.69
N GLY A 525 13.75 2.64 -26.87
CA GLY A 525 12.83 1.80 -26.12
C GLY A 525 13.42 1.17 -24.85
N LYS A 526 14.57 1.62 -24.36
CA LYS A 526 15.12 1.17 -23.07
C LYS A 526 14.39 1.86 -21.92
N ASN A 527 14.02 1.06 -20.91
CA ASN A 527 13.28 1.51 -19.73
C ASN A 527 13.98 2.61 -18.95
N VAL A 528 13.21 3.44 -18.24
CA VAL A 528 13.75 4.54 -17.42
C VAL A 528 14.13 4.02 -16.05
N PHE A 529 15.35 4.35 -15.61
CA PHE A 529 15.84 4.06 -14.26
C PHE A 529 15.79 5.30 -13.38
N ALA A 530 15.57 5.12 -12.07
CA ALA A 530 15.36 6.20 -11.10
C ALA A 530 16.42 7.32 -11.19
N ARG A 531 17.69 6.96 -11.29
CA ARG A 531 18.81 7.94 -11.38
C ARG A 531 18.75 8.89 -12.57
N PHE A 532 17.97 8.54 -13.60
CA PHE A 532 17.83 9.34 -14.82
C PHE A 532 16.53 10.13 -14.88
N VAL A 533 15.72 10.09 -13.84
CA VAL A 533 14.53 10.94 -13.73
C VAL A 533 14.95 12.30 -13.20
N LYS A 534 14.71 13.34 -13.98
CA LYS A 534 15.00 14.74 -13.65
C LYS A 534 13.83 15.40 -12.93
N ASP A 535 12.63 15.20 -13.46
CA ASP A 535 11.38 15.78 -12.95
C ASP A 535 10.19 14.89 -13.37
N MET A 536 9.02 15.10 -12.78
CA MET A 536 7.81 14.38 -13.17
C MET A 536 6.54 15.04 -12.64
N ASP A 537 5.40 14.63 -13.18
CA ASP A 537 4.08 14.95 -12.63
C ASP A 537 3.91 14.37 -11.22
N ASN A 538 3.70 15.24 -10.23
CA ASN A 538 3.55 14.86 -8.83
C ASN A 538 2.25 14.06 -8.54
N SER A 539 1.31 14.05 -9.46
CA SER A 539 0.04 13.31 -9.32
C SER A 539 0.09 11.86 -9.83
N LEU A 540 1.23 11.45 -10.41
CA LEU A 540 1.41 10.08 -10.91
C LEU A 540 1.32 9.05 -9.79
N ARG A 541 0.61 7.97 -10.08
CA ARG A 541 0.42 6.80 -9.22
C ARG A 541 1.15 5.58 -9.78
N PRO A 542 1.32 4.53 -9.00
CA PRO A 542 1.85 3.28 -9.54
C PRO A 542 1.00 2.80 -10.72
N PHE A 543 1.68 2.36 -11.78
CA PHE A 543 1.11 1.84 -13.03
C PHE A 543 0.28 2.81 -13.87
N ASP A 544 0.38 4.13 -13.62
CA ASP A 544 -0.20 5.13 -14.52
C ASP A 544 0.52 5.13 -15.88
N GLU A 545 -0.24 5.36 -16.95
CA GLU A 545 0.28 5.61 -18.29
C GLU A 545 0.94 6.98 -18.35
N VAL A 546 2.15 7.07 -18.90
CA VAL A 546 2.96 8.29 -18.89
C VAL A 546 3.58 8.62 -20.23
N LEU A 547 3.90 9.90 -20.37
CA LEU A 547 4.69 10.46 -21.45
C LEU A 547 6.14 10.56 -20.96
N ILE A 548 7.06 9.93 -21.67
CA ILE A 548 8.49 10.08 -21.43
C ILE A 548 8.99 11.22 -22.31
N VAL A 549 9.54 12.26 -21.66
CA VAL A 549 10.03 13.47 -22.34
C VAL A 549 11.47 13.78 -21.93
N ASN A 550 12.20 14.51 -22.79
CA ASN A 550 13.49 15.06 -22.43
C ASN A 550 13.36 16.38 -21.62
N GLU A 551 14.48 17.00 -21.26
CA GLU A 551 14.52 18.25 -20.48
C GLU A 551 13.91 19.45 -21.22
N ASP A 552 13.77 19.38 -22.55
CA ASP A 552 13.15 20.40 -23.41
C ASP A 552 11.68 20.09 -23.71
N ASP A 553 11.03 19.19 -22.96
CA ASP A 553 9.67 18.69 -23.11
C ASP A 553 9.40 18.04 -24.50
N ASN A 554 10.41 17.52 -25.20
CA ASN A 554 10.20 16.75 -26.42
C ASN A 554 9.79 15.31 -26.08
N LEU A 555 8.72 14.84 -26.68
CA LEU A 555 8.22 13.48 -26.48
C LEU A 555 9.21 12.46 -27.03
N LEU A 556 9.63 11.50 -26.20
CA LEU A 556 10.52 10.40 -26.55
C LEU A 556 9.78 9.08 -26.70
N GLY A 557 8.71 8.89 -25.93
CA GLY A 557 7.94 7.67 -25.92
C GLY A 557 6.76 7.71 -24.95
N VAL A 558 6.04 6.59 -24.89
CA VAL A 558 4.97 6.33 -23.94
C VAL A 558 5.23 5.03 -23.19
N GLY A 559 4.75 4.96 -21.96
CA GLY A 559 4.98 3.81 -21.12
C GLY A 559 4.12 3.82 -19.86
N ARG A 560 4.56 3.08 -18.87
CA ARG A 560 3.87 2.91 -17.60
C ARG A 560 4.83 3.10 -16.42
N THR A 561 4.48 3.91 -15.43
CA THR A 561 5.23 3.98 -14.18
C THR A 561 5.13 2.67 -13.41
N LEU A 562 6.12 2.36 -12.57
CA LEU A 562 6.07 1.25 -11.62
C LEU A 562 5.76 1.73 -10.20
N PHE A 563 6.03 2.98 -9.92
CA PHE A 563 5.91 3.62 -8.62
C PHE A 563 5.21 4.98 -8.76
N ASN A 564 4.78 5.55 -7.65
CA ASN A 564 4.27 6.92 -7.64
C ASN A 564 5.42 7.95 -7.63
N SER A 565 5.06 9.23 -7.76
CA SER A 565 6.05 10.31 -7.82
C SER A 565 6.87 10.47 -6.53
N LEU A 566 6.29 10.20 -5.36
CA LEU A 566 6.98 10.29 -4.07
C LEU A 566 8.04 9.19 -3.93
N GLU A 567 7.71 7.98 -4.36
CA GLU A 567 8.64 6.85 -4.35
C GLU A 567 9.79 7.08 -5.34
N ILE A 568 9.48 7.47 -6.59
CA ILE A 568 10.50 7.69 -7.63
C ILE A 568 11.53 8.74 -7.21
N LYS A 569 11.10 9.83 -6.56
CA LYS A 569 11.98 10.90 -6.07
C LYS A 569 12.98 10.43 -5.01
N THR A 570 12.66 9.38 -4.28
CA THR A 570 13.51 8.85 -3.20
C THR A 570 14.37 7.66 -3.63
N LEU A 571 14.00 6.99 -4.74
CA LEU A 571 14.73 5.85 -5.27
C LEU A 571 16.04 6.30 -5.94
N LYS A 572 17.16 5.75 -5.48
CA LYS A 572 18.48 6.01 -6.08
C LYS A 572 18.81 5.04 -7.23
N ARG A 573 18.17 3.89 -7.30
CA ARG A 573 18.43 2.79 -8.26
C ARG A 573 17.13 2.07 -8.63
N GLY A 574 17.18 1.30 -9.69
CA GLY A 574 16.06 0.48 -10.14
C GLY A 574 15.31 1.10 -11.32
N MET A 575 14.54 0.28 -12.01
CA MET A 575 13.66 0.66 -13.10
C MET A 575 12.39 1.29 -12.53
N VAL A 576 11.98 2.45 -13.04
CA VAL A 576 10.82 3.20 -12.56
C VAL A 576 9.76 3.44 -13.63
N VAL A 577 10.11 3.36 -14.91
CA VAL A 577 9.16 3.40 -16.02
C VAL A 577 9.48 2.32 -17.03
N GLU A 578 8.46 1.56 -17.40
CA GLU A 578 8.49 0.60 -18.51
C GLU A 578 8.05 1.29 -19.80
N ILE A 579 8.97 1.47 -20.76
CA ILE A 579 8.67 2.06 -22.07
C ILE A 579 8.01 1.00 -22.95
N ARG A 580 6.96 1.38 -23.67
CA ARG A 580 6.25 0.48 -24.61
C ARG A 580 6.41 0.86 -26.06
N GLU A 581 6.34 2.15 -26.36
CA GLU A 581 6.48 2.68 -27.72
C GLU A 581 7.28 3.97 -27.70
N THR A 582 8.04 4.22 -28.74
CA THR A 582 8.87 5.42 -28.91
C THR A 582 8.47 6.20 -30.15
N VAL A 583 8.93 7.45 -30.24
CA VAL A 583 8.61 8.39 -31.35
C VAL A 583 9.28 7.97 -32.65
#